data_edda6399edacc9f817d0526b3345130f
#
_entry.id   edda6399edacc9f817d0526b3345130f
#
_cell.length_a   1.000
_cell.length_b   1.000
_cell.length_c   1.000
_cell.angle_alpha   90.00
_cell.angle_beta   90.00
_cell.angle_gamma   90.00
#
_symmetry.space_group_name_H-M   'P 1'
#
loop_
_entity.id
_entity.type
_entity.pdbx_description
1 polymer ?
#
loop_
_entity_poly.entity_id
_entity_poly.type
_entity_poly.pdbx_seq_one_letter_code
_entity_poly.pdbx_strand_id
1 'polypeptide(L)'
;MKNLTLAILLVAITCSLASAKKSKTRSLFNGVDLTGWHVDVPAMDKNPKAINPFIVRNSLLVSLGSPGGHLITDAVYENFRIVAEYRFAGTPGNCGLLVHASKPRALYGMFPKSLEVQMEHQNAGDFWCIVEDIVVPDMEARRGKKENWGITEGKLRRIPNLTDGTEKPLGEWNRMVVECLGNVVKVWVNDVLVNYGTNCTANHGQIAVQAEGSEVEFRKLELTPIKKITKTK
;
A
#
# COMPACT_ATOMS: atom_id res chain seq x y z
N MET A 1 16.82 28.87 -75.09
CA MET A 1 15.76 28.37 -74.25
C MET A 1 16.40 27.44 -73.22
N LYS A 2 16.48 27.85 -71.94
CA LYS A 2 17.12 27.09 -70.86
C LYS A 2 16.02 26.42 -70.04
N ASN A 3 16.00 25.09 -70.04
CA ASN A 3 15.03 24.31 -69.25
C ASN A 3 15.54 24.27 -67.81
N LEU A 4 14.73 24.78 -66.86
CA LEU A 4 14.97 24.77 -65.42
C LEU A 4 14.20 23.56 -64.85
N THR A 5 14.94 22.52 -64.48
CA THR A 5 14.36 21.33 -63.85
C THR A 5 14.23 21.57 -62.34
N LEU A 6 13.01 21.64 -61.82
CA LEU A 6 12.73 21.82 -60.39
C LEU A 6 12.74 20.45 -59.70
N ALA A 7 13.72 20.23 -58.87
CA ALA A 7 13.83 19.03 -58.03
C ALA A 7 13.02 19.22 -56.74
N ILE A 8 11.91 18.48 -56.60
CA ILE A 8 11.10 18.46 -55.36
C ILE A 8 11.75 17.47 -54.38
N LEU A 9 12.29 17.99 -53.28
CA LEU A 9 12.84 17.19 -52.18
C LEU A 9 11.70 16.77 -51.26
N LEU A 10 11.30 15.49 -51.29
CA LEU A 10 10.31 14.91 -50.40
C LEU A 10 10.99 14.56 -49.07
N VAL A 11 10.76 15.36 -48.03
CA VAL A 11 11.21 15.04 -46.67
C VAL A 11 10.19 14.11 -46.04
N ALA A 12 10.51 12.82 -45.99
CA ALA A 12 9.69 11.83 -45.26
C ALA A 12 9.94 11.99 -43.73
N ILE A 13 8.98 12.60 -43.04
CA ILE A 13 8.99 12.64 -41.56
C ILE A 13 8.54 11.26 -41.08
N THR A 14 9.52 10.42 -40.70
CA THR A 14 9.26 9.16 -40.01
C THR A 14 8.87 9.47 -38.55
N CYS A 15 7.59 9.55 -38.28
CA CYS A 15 7.06 9.62 -36.92
C CYS A 15 7.27 8.25 -36.27
N SER A 16 8.35 8.06 -35.50
CA SER A 16 8.56 6.84 -34.72
C SER A 16 7.57 6.85 -33.54
N LEU A 17 6.49 6.09 -33.66
CA LEU A 17 5.59 5.77 -32.57
C LEU A 17 6.38 4.93 -31.54
N ALA A 18 6.93 5.60 -30.54
CA ALA A 18 7.48 4.92 -29.36
C ALA A 18 6.33 4.20 -28.66
N SER A 19 6.19 2.90 -28.90
CA SER A 19 5.28 2.03 -28.17
C SER A 19 5.63 2.10 -26.69
N ALA A 20 4.82 2.77 -25.89
CA ALA A 20 4.99 2.82 -24.45
C ALA A 20 4.88 1.39 -23.90
N LYS A 21 6.02 0.80 -23.54
CA LYS A 21 6.09 -0.54 -22.97
C LYS A 21 5.17 -0.58 -21.74
N LYS A 22 4.05 -1.28 -21.83
CA LYS A 22 3.05 -1.40 -20.76
C LYS A 22 3.78 -1.91 -19.51
N SER A 23 3.74 -1.18 -18.41
CA SER A 23 4.40 -1.58 -17.17
C SER A 23 3.85 -2.94 -16.72
N LYS A 24 4.76 -3.91 -16.49
CA LYS A 24 4.36 -5.29 -16.20
C LYS A 24 3.93 -5.38 -14.73
N THR A 25 2.67 -5.74 -14.51
CA THR A 25 2.18 -6.13 -13.18
C THR A 25 2.92 -7.40 -12.72
N ARG A 26 3.27 -7.45 -11.46
CA ARG A 26 3.89 -8.63 -10.82
C ARG A 26 3.14 -8.98 -9.54
N SER A 27 3.02 -10.27 -9.25
CA SER A 27 2.61 -10.74 -7.94
C SER A 27 3.75 -10.56 -6.94
N LEU A 28 3.43 -10.03 -5.75
CA LEU A 28 4.36 -9.96 -4.62
C LEU A 28 4.33 -11.24 -3.79
N PHE A 29 3.26 -12.04 -3.89
CA PHE A 29 3.11 -13.34 -3.25
C PHE A 29 2.96 -14.42 -4.32
N ASN A 30 3.72 -15.50 -4.20
CA ASN A 30 3.81 -16.57 -5.21
C ASN A 30 2.79 -17.69 -5.01
N GLY A 31 2.01 -17.69 -3.92
CA GLY A 31 1.04 -18.73 -3.59
C GLY A 31 1.63 -20.00 -2.98
N VAL A 32 2.95 -20.07 -2.78
CA VAL A 32 3.67 -21.27 -2.34
C VAL A 32 4.41 -21.06 -1.03
N ASP A 33 5.15 -19.96 -0.91
CA ASP A 33 5.98 -19.64 0.22
C ASP A 33 6.15 -18.12 0.40
N LEU A 34 6.95 -17.72 1.38
CA LEU A 34 7.23 -16.31 1.69
C LEU A 34 8.49 -15.79 0.97
N THR A 35 8.93 -16.39 -0.12
CA THR A 35 10.09 -15.92 -0.90
C THR A 35 9.88 -14.46 -1.34
N GLY A 36 10.88 -13.61 -1.08
CA GLY A 36 10.81 -12.16 -1.34
C GLY A 36 10.24 -11.34 -0.19
N TRP A 37 10.01 -12.00 0.95
CA TRP A 37 9.54 -11.40 2.19
C TRP A 37 10.37 -11.85 3.38
N HIS A 38 10.47 -11.00 4.38
CA HIS A 38 11.01 -11.34 5.70
C HIS A 38 10.01 -10.99 6.81
N VAL A 39 10.14 -11.70 7.91
CA VAL A 39 9.28 -11.57 9.09
C VAL A 39 9.98 -10.68 10.11
N ASP A 40 9.28 -9.65 10.59
CA ASP A 40 9.69 -8.81 11.71
C ASP A 40 8.67 -8.90 12.85
N VAL A 41 8.91 -9.80 13.78
CA VAL A 41 8.05 -10.13 14.92
C VAL A 41 8.86 -10.06 16.21
N PRO A 42 8.72 -9.00 17.03
CA PRO A 42 9.55 -8.82 18.23
C PRO A 42 9.49 -9.97 19.25
N ALA A 43 8.37 -10.70 19.30
CA ALA A 43 8.25 -11.87 20.18
C ALA A 43 9.19 -13.01 19.78
N MET A 44 9.53 -13.13 18.49
CA MET A 44 10.43 -14.19 17.99
C MET A 44 11.89 -13.93 18.39
N ASP A 45 12.30 -12.68 18.59
CA ASP A 45 13.66 -12.36 19.07
C ASP A 45 13.87 -12.85 20.51
N LYS A 46 12.81 -12.77 21.33
CA LYS A 46 12.86 -13.11 22.75
C LYS A 46 12.61 -14.60 23.00
N ASN A 47 11.91 -15.25 22.09
CA ASN A 47 11.55 -16.66 22.20
C ASN A 47 11.67 -17.36 20.83
N PRO A 48 12.73 -18.13 20.59
CA PRO A 48 12.92 -18.87 19.34
C PRO A 48 11.81 -19.90 19.04
N LYS A 49 10.96 -20.23 20.03
CA LYS A 49 9.79 -21.10 19.87
C LYS A 49 8.51 -20.32 19.59
N ALA A 50 8.57 -18.98 19.53
CA ALA A 50 7.41 -18.17 19.15
C ALA A 50 6.99 -18.54 17.71
N ILE A 51 5.68 -18.64 17.52
CA ILE A 51 5.10 -19.01 16.24
C ILE A 51 5.30 -17.84 15.25
N ASN A 52 5.69 -18.15 14.02
CA ASN A 52 5.59 -17.19 12.93
C ASN A 52 4.10 -16.96 12.62
N PRO A 53 3.57 -15.73 12.77
CA PRO A 53 2.17 -15.45 12.50
C PRO A 53 1.83 -15.41 11.00
N PHE A 54 2.82 -15.47 10.12
CA PHE A 54 2.62 -15.46 8.67
C PHE A 54 2.88 -16.84 8.09
N ILE A 55 1.84 -17.42 7.50
CA ILE A 55 1.88 -18.76 6.92
C ILE A 55 1.28 -18.76 5.51
N VAL A 56 1.52 -19.85 4.78
CA VAL A 56 0.81 -20.14 3.54
C VAL A 56 -0.17 -21.27 3.80
N ARG A 57 -1.44 -21.07 3.49
CA ARG A 57 -2.51 -22.03 3.64
C ARG A 57 -3.43 -21.98 2.43
N ASN A 58 -3.59 -23.12 1.73
CA ASN A 58 -4.44 -23.21 0.51
C ASN A 58 -4.07 -22.16 -0.56
N SER A 59 -2.78 -21.95 -0.79
CA SER A 59 -2.23 -20.93 -1.70
C SER A 59 -2.60 -19.49 -1.34
N LEU A 60 -3.05 -19.24 -0.11
CA LEU A 60 -3.28 -17.91 0.45
C LEU A 60 -2.13 -17.54 1.38
N LEU A 61 -1.74 -16.27 1.38
CA LEU A 61 -0.97 -15.70 2.46
C LEU A 61 -1.92 -15.45 3.63
N VAL A 62 -1.59 -15.96 4.80
CA VAL A 62 -2.40 -15.83 6.01
C VAL A 62 -1.60 -15.14 7.10
N SER A 63 -2.14 -14.05 7.61
CA SER A 63 -1.73 -13.48 8.89
C SER A 63 -2.61 -14.06 9.98
N LEU A 64 -2.03 -14.76 10.95
CA LEU A 64 -2.76 -15.31 12.10
C LEU A 64 -3.13 -14.25 13.16
N GLY A 65 -2.65 -13.01 12.97
CA GLY A 65 -2.90 -11.90 13.88
C GLY A 65 -2.06 -11.90 15.16
N SER A 66 -1.48 -13.02 15.55
CA SER A 66 -0.68 -13.12 16.79
C SER A 66 0.43 -14.18 16.63
N PRO A 67 1.63 -13.94 17.20
CA PRO A 67 2.12 -12.70 17.85
C PRO A 67 2.16 -11.51 16.89
N GLY A 68 2.03 -10.27 17.43
CA GLY A 68 2.04 -9.05 16.64
C GLY A 68 3.37 -8.79 15.93
N GLY A 69 3.29 -8.29 14.73
CA GLY A 69 4.45 -7.96 13.89
C GLY A 69 4.09 -7.76 12.42
N HIS A 70 5.10 -7.85 11.54
CA HIS A 70 4.96 -7.52 10.13
C HIS A 70 5.64 -8.56 9.24
N LEU A 71 5.03 -8.82 8.09
CA LEU A 71 5.67 -9.46 6.94
C LEU A 71 6.02 -8.36 5.94
N ILE A 72 7.30 -8.20 5.66
CA ILE A 72 7.86 -7.04 4.95
C ILE A 72 8.55 -7.53 3.67
N THR A 73 8.33 -6.87 2.53
CA THR A 73 9.01 -7.22 1.28
C THR A 73 10.52 -6.95 1.39
N ASP A 74 11.34 -7.83 0.79
CA ASP A 74 12.80 -7.60 0.72
C ASP A 74 13.15 -6.44 -0.20
N ALA A 75 12.36 -6.25 -1.26
CA ALA A 75 12.55 -5.19 -2.24
C ALA A 75 11.88 -3.88 -1.83
N VAL A 76 12.48 -2.78 -2.25
CA VAL A 76 11.98 -1.40 -2.12
C VAL A 76 11.24 -1.01 -3.41
N TYR A 77 10.17 -0.25 -3.28
CA TYR A 77 9.30 0.19 -4.36
C TYR A 77 9.06 1.68 -4.33
N GLU A 78 8.89 2.26 -5.50
CA GLU A 78 8.47 3.65 -5.71
C GLU A 78 7.50 3.72 -6.91
N ASN A 79 6.64 4.72 -6.93
CA ASN A 79 5.73 4.99 -8.06
C ASN A 79 4.96 3.76 -8.52
N PHE A 80 4.12 3.22 -7.64
CA PHE A 80 3.40 1.97 -7.86
C PHE A 80 1.91 2.09 -7.56
N ARG A 81 1.18 1.14 -8.12
CA ARG A 81 -0.17 0.75 -7.74
C ARG A 81 -0.11 -0.66 -7.16
N ILE A 82 -0.54 -0.85 -5.92
CA ILE A 82 -0.73 -2.16 -5.31
C ILE A 82 -2.21 -2.50 -5.23
N VAL A 83 -2.55 -3.75 -5.52
CA VAL A 83 -3.87 -4.33 -5.34
C VAL A 83 -3.73 -5.45 -4.30
N ALA A 84 -4.43 -5.29 -3.18
CA ALA A 84 -4.58 -6.31 -2.16
C ALA A 84 -6.02 -6.83 -2.15
N GLU A 85 -6.22 -8.14 -2.31
CA GLU A 85 -7.51 -8.78 -2.07
C GLU A 85 -7.42 -9.59 -0.79
N TYR A 86 -8.19 -9.16 0.22
CA TYR A 86 -8.11 -9.68 1.59
C TYR A 86 -9.50 -9.94 2.17
N ARG A 87 -9.55 -10.78 3.22
CA ARG A 87 -10.74 -10.97 4.04
C ARG A 87 -10.37 -11.34 5.48
N PHE A 88 -11.24 -11.00 6.41
CA PHE A 88 -11.25 -11.61 7.73
C PHE A 88 -12.00 -12.94 7.62
N ALA A 89 -11.31 -14.06 7.85
CA ALA A 89 -11.88 -15.39 7.67
C ALA A 89 -12.85 -15.81 8.79
N GLY A 90 -12.79 -15.13 9.92
CA GLY A 90 -13.57 -15.43 11.11
C GLY A 90 -13.98 -14.15 11.85
N THR A 91 -13.39 -13.89 13.00
CA THR A 91 -13.67 -12.68 13.79
C THR A 91 -13.15 -11.43 13.09
N PRO A 92 -13.96 -10.37 12.95
CA PRO A 92 -13.48 -9.10 12.43
C PRO A 92 -12.44 -8.49 13.39
N GLY A 93 -11.49 -7.75 12.86
CA GLY A 93 -10.46 -7.12 13.70
C GLY A 93 -9.53 -6.23 12.91
N ASN A 94 -8.25 -6.24 13.27
CA ASN A 94 -7.26 -5.32 12.77
C ASN A 94 -6.22 -6.00 11.86
N CYS A 95 -5.85 -5.28 10.83
CA CYS A 95 -4.72 -5.52 9.94
C CYS A 95 -4.42 -4.21 9.20
N GLY A 96 -3.23 -4.07 8.65
CA GLY A 96 -2.84 -2.92 7.83
C GLY A 96 -1.94 -3.29 6.66
N LEU A 97 -2.03 -2.49 5.61
CA LEU A 97 -1.09 -2.47 4.49
C LEU A 97 -0.18 -1.25 4.65
N LEU A 98 1.10 -1.48 4.98
CA LEU A 98 2.05 -0.41 5.16
C LEU A 98 2.77 -0.13 3.84
N VAL A 99 2.80 1.13 3.42
CA VAL A 99 3.55 1.59 2.25
C VAL A 99 4.73 2.45 2.69
N HIS A 100 5.79 2.45 1.88
CA HIS A 100 7.02 3.19 2.15
C HIS A 100 7.69 2.80 3.48
N ALA A 101 7.55 1.52 3.87
CA ALA A 101 8.20 1.02 5.08
C ALA A 101 9.73 1.10 4.94
N SER A 102 10.40 1.54 6.01
CA SER A 102 11.83 1.75 6.02
C SER A 102 12.44 1.27 7.33
N LYS A 103 12.76 2.17 8.28
CA LYS A 103 13.39 1.80 9.55
C LYS A 103 12.48 0.84 10.34
N PRO A 104 12.92 -0.40 10.64
CA PRO A 104 12.13 -1.33 11.42
C PRO A 104 11.91 -0.82 12.84
N ARG A 105 10.79 -1.20 13.46
CA ARG A 105 10.46 -0.98 14.88
C ARG A 105 10.63 0.46 15.35
N ALA A 106 10.32 1.42 14.46
CA ALA A 106 10.49 2.85 14.72
C ALA A 106 9.47 3.41 15.71
N LEU A 107 8.34 2.72 15.89
CA LEU A 107 7.29 3.12 16.82
C LEU A 107 6.86 1.91 17.66
N TYR A 108 6.70 2.12 18.99
CA TYR A 108 6.33 1.11 19.99
C TYR A 108 7.23 -0.15 19.96
N GLY A 109 8.42 -0.07 19.36
CA GLY A 109 9.30 -1.23 19.21
C GLY A 109 8.75 -2.34 18.31
N MET A 110 7.71 -2.05 17.50
CA MET A 110 7.03 -3.00 16.62
C MET A 110 6.84 -2.46 15.21
N PHE A 111 6.28 -1.25 15.06
CA PHE A 111 5.92 -0.72 13.75
C PHE A 111 7.10 -0.12 12.99
N PRO A 112 7.33 -0.50 11.73
CA PRO A 112 8.33 0.16 10.90
C PRO A 112 7.91 1.59 10.57
N LYS A 113 8.88 2.49 10.37
CA LYS A 113 8.63 3.82 9.85
C LYS A 113 7.94 3.72 8.48
N SER A 114 6.68 4.22 8.36
CA SER A 114 5.82 4.01 7.19
C SER A 114 4.56 4.87 7.23
N LEU A 115 3.81 4.89 6.14
CA LEU A 115 2.39 5.24 6.13
C LEU A 115 1.59 3.93 6.08
N GLU A 116 0.73 3.71 7.05
CA GLU A 116 -0.19 2.58 7.05
C GLU A 116 -1.50 2.97 6.40
N VAL A 117 -1.98 2.11 5.51
CA VAL A 117 -3.34 2.09 4.97
C VAL A 117 -4.10 1.02 5.71
N GLN A 118 -4.99 1.47 6.58
CA GLN A 118 -5.72 0.61 7.52
C GLN A 118 -6.61 -0.39 6.79
N MET A 119 -6.64 -1.62 7.29
CA MET A 119 -7.55 -2.70 6.87
C MET A 119 -8.47 -3.15 8.01
N GLU A 120 -8.42 -2.49 9.19
CA GLU A 120 -9.32 -2.78 10.29
C GLU A 120 -10.77 -2.73 9.84
N HIS A 121 -11.56 -3.72 10.29
CA HIS A 121 -12.98 -3.83 9.94
C HIS A 121 -13.74 -2.55 10.31
N GLN A 122 -14.50 -1.99 9.37
CA GLN A 122 -15.22 -0.72 9.41
C GLN A 122 -14.33 0.55 9.32
N ASN A 123 -13.01 0.41 9.25
CA ASN A 123 -12.07 1.54 9.16
C ASN A 123 -11.13 1.42 7.96
N ALA A 124 -11.47 0.56 6.98
CA ALA A 124 -10.61 0.31 5.83
C ALA A 124 -10.34 1.58 5.02
N GLY A 125 -9.05 1.87 4.81
CA GLY A 125 -8.60 3.04 4.07
C GLY A 125 -8.25 4.26 4.94
N ASP A 126 -8.37 4.21 6.25
CA ASP A 126 -7.78 5.22 7.13
C ASP A 126 -6.27 5.30 6.90
N PHE A 127 -5.68 6.47 7.14
CA PHE A 127 -4.23 6.57 7.25
C PHE A 127 -3.79 6.56 8.71
N TRP A 128 -2.73 5.81 9.01
CA TRP A 128 -1.98 5.90 10.25
C TRP A 128 -0.56 6.36 9.96
N CYS A 129 -0.21 7.48 10.55
CA CYS A 129 1.13 8.07 10.45
C CYS A 129 2.08 7.38 11.43
N ILE A 130 3.06 6.64 10.91
CA ILE A 130 4.05 5.89 11.69
C ILE A 130 5.44 6.48 11.41
N VAL A 131 5.80 7.54 12.14
CA VAL A 131 7.04 8.33 11.94
C VAL A 131 7.15 8.92 10.52
N GLU A 132 6.16 8.74 9.69
CA GLU A 132 5.90 9.43 8.42
C GLU A 132 4.60 10.19 8.54
N ASP A 133 4.43 11.25 7.75
CA ASP A 133 3.21 12.07 7.75
C ASP A 133 2.66 12.26 6.35
N ILE A 134 1.40 12.67 6.25
CA ILE A 134 0.72 12.98 5.00
C ILE A 134 -0.30 14.10 5.22
N VAL A 135 -0.48 14.95 4.23
CA VAL A 135 -1.51 15.99 4.24
C VAL A 135 -2.72 15.54 3.44
N VAL A 136 -3.89 15.57 4.03
CA VAL A 136 -5.17 15.26 3.38
C VAL A 136 -6.08 16.47 3.36
N PRO A 137 -7.11 16.53 2.49
CA PRO A 137 -8.17 17.53 2.61
C PRO A 137 -8.85 17.46 3.99
N ASP A 138 -9.29 18.61 4.47
CA ASP A 138 -10.06 18.76 5.72
C ASP A 138 -9.35 18.15 6.95
N MET A 139 -8.02 18.34 7.01
CA MET A 139 -7.14 17.74 8.01
C MET A 139 -7.68 17.91 9.44
N GLU A 140 -8.12 19.12 9.82
CA GLU A 140 -8.54 19.39 11.19
C GLU A 140 -9.85 18.68 11.53
N ALA A 141 -10.78 18.63 10.59
CA ALA A 141 -12.03 17.88 10.75
C ALA A 141 -11.80 16.36 10.88
N ARG A 142 -10.77 15.85 10.21
CA ARG A 142 -10.48 14.40 10.14
C ARG A 142 -9.47 13.95 11.19
N ARG A 143 -8.48 14.76 11.51
CA ARG A 143 -7.39 14.40 12.45
C ARG A 143 -7.54 15.07 13.82
N GLY A 144 -8.54 15.95 13.99
CA GLY A 144 -8.71 16.74 15.20
C GLY A 144 -7.83 18.00 15.23
N LYS A 145 -7.72 18.64 16.39
CA LYS A 145 -7.00 19.91 16.55
C LYS A 145 -5.51 19.78 16.22
N LYS A 146 -4.98 20.76 15.48
CA LYS A 146 -3.62 20.74 14.93
C LYS A 146 -2.52 20.61 15.99
N GLU A 147 -2.69 21.16 17.17
CA GLU A 147 -1.73 21.07 18.27
C GLU A 147 -1.49 19.64 18.77
N ASN A 148 -2.44 18.74 18.50
CA ASN A 148 -2.36 17.33 18.90
C ASN A 148 -1.79 16.42 17.78
N TRP A 149 -1.61 16.93 16.56
CA TRP A 149 -1.09 16.11 15.46
C TRP A 149 0.35 15.69 15.72
N GLY A 150 0.70 14.53 15.18
CA GLY A 150 2.07 14.05 15.18
C GLY A 150 2.17 12.62 14.63
N ILE A 151 3.38 12.11 14.67
CA ILE A 151 3.78 10.85 14.04
C ILE A 151 4.38 9.87 15.03
N THR A 152 4.38 10.26 16.32
CA THR A 152 4.98 9.50 17.42
C THR A 152 3.93 9.14 18.46
N GLU A 153 4.35 8.42 19.48
CA GLU A 153 3.50 8.02 20.60
C GLU A 153 2.81 9.22 21.27
N GLY A 154 1.57 9.03 21.73
CA GLY A 154 0.76 10.03 22.40
C GLY A 154 0.20 11.14 21.49
N LYS A 155 0.45 11.08 20.18
CA LYS A 155 -0.07 12.06 19.21
C LYS A 155 -1.23 11.49 18.39
N LEU A 156 -2.05 12.38 17.83
CA LEU A 156 -3.09 12.01 16.87
C LEU A 156 -2.42 11.60 15.55
N ARG A 157 -2.29 10.31 15.32
CA ARG A 157 -1.65 9.72 14.14
C ARG A 157 -2.64 9.19 13.10
N ARG A 158 -3.87 8.89 13.53
CA ARG A 158 -4.94 8.41 12.65
C ARG A 158 -5.58 9.57 11.89
N ILE A 159 -5.83 9.36 10.61
CA ILE A 159 -6.60 10.24 9.73
C ILE A 159 -7.73 9.38 9.14
N PRO A 160 -8.96 9.46 9.68
CA PRO A 160 -10.10 8.69 9.18
C PRO A 160 -10.30 8.84 7.67
N ASN A 161 -10.86 7.85 7.04
CA ASN A 161 -11.19 7.85 5.63
C ASN A 161 -12.33 8.85 5.30
N LEU A 162 -12.68 8.97 4.02
CA LEU A 162 -13.71 9.92 3.55
C LEU A 162 -15.12 9.37 3.65
N THR A 163 -15.28 8.06 3.76
CA THR A 163 -16.60 7.40 3.75
C THR A 163 -16.51 5.99 4.32
N ASP A 164 -17.50 5.63 5.11
CA ASP A 164 -17.68 4.31 5.69
C ASP A 164 -18.51 3.39 4.78
N GLY A 165 -18.66 2.12 5.19
CA GLY A 165 -19.57 1.17 4.55
C GLY A 165 -19.13 0.68 3.18
N THR A 166 -17.85 0.85 2.81
CA THR A 166 -17.32 0.37 1.53
C THR A 166 -16.88 -1.10 1.56
N GLU A 167 -16.74 -1.66 2.75
CA GLU A 167 -16.35 -3.06 2.95
C GLU A 167 -17.52 -3.98 2.68
N LYS A 168 -17.19 -5.17 2.21
CA LYS A 168 -18.16 -6.25 2.05
C LYS A 168 -18.44 -6.96 3.39
N PRO A 169 -19.54 -7.70 3.47
CA PRO A 169 -19.85 -8.52 4.64
C PRO A 169 -18.66 -9.38 5.08
N LEU A 170 -18.60 -9.68 6.37
CA LEU A 170 -17.54 -10.50 6.94
C LEU A 170 -17.41 -11.85 6.22
N GLY A 171 -16.18 -12.27 5.98
CA GLY A 171 -15.87 -13.49 5.22
C GLY A 171 -15.81 -13.29 3.71
N GLU A 172 -16.33 -12.18 3.17
CA GLU A 172 -16.20 -11.86 1.75
C GLU A 172 -14.89 -11.14 1.43
N TRP A 173 -14.46 -11.28 0.17
CA TRP A 173 -13.21 -10.69 -0.30
C TRP A 173 -13.36 -9.20 -0.57
N ASN A 174 -12.61 -8.38 0.17
CA ASN A 174 -12.42 -6.96 -0.10
C ASN A 174 -11.25 -6.75 -1.06
N ARG A 175 -11.36 -5.70 -1.88
CA ARG A 175 -10.32 -5.27 -2.79
C ARG A 175 -9.86 -3.87 -2.42
N MET A 176 -8.65 -3.77 -1.88
CA MET A 176 -7.99 -2.50 -1.62
C MET A 176 -7.02 -2.18 -2.75
N VAL A 177 -7.03 -0.95 -3.22
CA VAL A 177 -6.06 -0.43 -4.20
C VAL A 177 -5.39 0.77 -3.59
N VAL A 178 -4.05 0.78 -3.58
CA VAL A 178 -3.26 1.93 -3.16
C VAL A 178 -2.37 2.36 -4.31
N GLU A 179 -2.46 3.63 -4.70
CA GLU A 179 -1.54 4.26 -5.64
C GLU A 179 -0.61 5.22 -4.90
N CYS A 180 0.69 5.03 -5.09
CA CYS A 180 1.74 5.89 -4.60
C CYS A 180 2.52 6.45 -5.81
N LEU A 181 2.53 7.78 -5.98
CA LEU A 181 3.30 8.46 -7.02
C LEU A 181 3.98 9.70 -6.44
N GLY A 182 5.31 9.70 -6.39
CA GLY A 182 6.03 10.70 -5.63
C GLY A 182 5.53 10.75 -4.19
N ASN A 183 5.09 11.91 -3.75
CA ASN A 183 4.54 12.12 -2.40
C ASN A 183 3.00 12.12 -2.34
N VAL A 184 2.33 11.54 -3.33
CA VAL A 184 0.86 11.42 -3.38
C VAL A 184 0.46 9.98 -3.11
N VAL A 185 -0.51 9.77 -2.23
CA VAL A 185 -1.11 8.46 -1.95
C VAL A 185 -2.62 8.54 -2.14
N LYS A 186 -3.20 7.56 -2.87
CA LYS A 186 -4.65 7.40 -3.05
C LYS A 186 -5.07 5.98 -2.72
N VAL A 187 -6.22 5.83 -2.09
CA VAL A 187 -6.75 4.54 -1.63
C VAL A 187 -8.18 4.35 -2.08
N TRP A 188 -8.45 3.19 -2.64
CA TRP A 188 -9.81 2.71 -2.94
C TRP A 188 -10.08 1.40 -2.21
N VAL A 189 -11.29 1.26 -1.72
CA VAL A 189 -11.82 -0.01 -1.20
C VAL A 189 -13.08 -0.35 -2.00
N ASN A 190 -13.08 -1.54 -2.61
CA ASN A 190 -14.17 -2.02 -3.47
C ASN A 190 -14.59 -0.99 -4.54
N ASP A 191 -13.58 -0.39 -5.19
CA ASP A 191 -13.69 0.62 -6.25
C ASP A 191 -14.21 2.02 -5.82
N VAL A 192 -14.47 2.23 -4.53
CA VAL A 192 -14.80 3.54 -3.96
C VAL A 192 -13.51 4.21 -3.49
N LEU A 193 -13.27 5.48 -3.87
CA LEU A 193 -12.17 6.27 -3.32
C LEU A 193 -12.48 6.59 -1.87
N VAL A 194 -11.71 6.00 -0.96
CA VAL A 194 -11.91 6.16 0.49
C VAL A 194 -10.91 7.11 1.13
N ASN A 195 -9.74 7.32 0.51
CA ASN A 195 -8.76 8.25 1.05
C ASN A 195 -7.79 8.75 -0.01
N TYR A 196 -7.24 9.96 0.18
CA TYR A 196 -6.12 10.45 -0.58
C TYR A 196 -5.40 11.57 0.16
N GLY A 197 -4.10 11.69 -0.11
CA GLY A 197 -3.28 12.74 0.46
C GLY A 197 -2.09 13.08 -0.42
N THR A 198 -1.47 14.21 -0.10
CA THR A 198 -0.28 14.76 -0.75
C THR A 198 0.77 15.07 0.30
N ASN A 199 1.98 15.48 -0.14
CA ASN A 199 3.06 15.80 0.79
C ASN A 199 3.35 14.69 1.80
N CYS A 200 3.17 13.42 1.37
CA CYS A 200 3.67 12.30 2.16
C CYS A 200 5.18 12.49 2.35
N THR A 201 5.66 12.36 3.57
CA THR A 201 7.08 12.58 3.90
C THR A 201 7.97 11.48 3.36
N ALA A 202 7.41 10.31 3.02
CA ALA A 202 8.06 9.24 2.28
C ALA A 202 7.49 9.09 0.87
N ASN A 203 8.32 8.69 -0.09
CA ASN A 203 7.94 8.47 -1.48
C ASN A 203 8.44 7.13 -2.06
N HIS A 204 9.15 6.34 -1.27
CA HIS A 204 9.65 5.00 -1.60
C HIS A 204 9.86 4.20 -0.31
N GLY A 205 9.88 2.90 -0.41
CA GLY A 205 10.13 2.00 0.70
C GLY A 205 9.62 0.59 0.42
N GLN A 206 9.70 -0.26 1.43
CA GLN A 206 9.18 -1.61 1.40
C GLN A 206 7.65 -1.58 1.59
N ILE A 207 7.01 -2.70 1.29
CA ILE A 207 5.58 -2.93 1.56
C ILE A 207 5.49 -3.95 2.68
N ALA A 208 4.58 -3.73 3.63
CA ALA A 208 4.35 -4.69 4.69
C ALA A 208 2.87 -4.97 4.91
N VAL A 209 2.57 -6.16 5.43
CA VAL A 209 1.26 -6.52 5.99
C VAL A 209 1.42 -6.87 7.45
N GLN A 210 0.38 -6.58 8.25
CA GLN A 210 0.44 -6.73 9.70
C GLN A 210 -0.11 -8.07 10.17
N ALA A 211 0.37 -8.49 11.36
CA ALA A 211 -0.31 -9.39 12.27
C ALA A 211 -0.71 -8.57 13.51
N GLU A 212 -1.99 -8.27 13.66
CA GLU A 212 -2.50 -7.39 14.72
C GLU A 212 -3.87 -7.84 15.24
N GLY A 213 -3.89 -8.99 15.89
CA GLY A 213 -5.00 -9.50 16.69
C GLY A 213 -6.01 -10.38 15.94
N SER A 214 -6.16 -10.28 14.62
CA SER A 214 -7.13 -11.07 13.86
C SER A 214 -6.53 -11.82 12.70
N GLU A 215 -7.13 -12.98 12.38
CA GLU A 215 -6.72 -13.73 11.20
C GLU A 215 -7.24 -13.06 9.93
N VAL A 216 -6.29 -12.78 9.03
CA VAL A 216 -6.56 -12.18 7.72
C VAL A 216 -5.95 -13.04 6.62
N GLU A 217 -6.73 -13.33 5.60
CA GLU A 217 -6.29 -14.05 4.41
C GLU A 217 -6.11 -13.08 3.25
N PHE A 218 -5.03 -13.27 2.48
CA PHE A 218 -4.74 -12.54 1.25
C PHE A 218 -4.67 -13.54 0.09
N ARG A 219 -5.51 -13.35 -0.93
CA ARG A 219 -5.44 -14.14 -2.17
C ARG A 219 -4.71 -13.41 -3.29
N LYS A 220 -4.47 -12.09 -3.13
CA LYS A 220 -3.80 -11.26 -4.12
C LYS A 220 -3.01 -10.15 -3.44
N LEU A 221 -1.75 -10.02 -3.85
CA LEU A 221 -0.89 -8.87 -3.58
C LEU A 221 -0.13 -8.59 -4.89
N GLU A 222 -0.67 -7.71 -5.73
CA GLU A 222 -0.12 -7.40 -7.06
C GLU A 222 0.36 -5.95 -7.13
N LEU A 223 1.55 -5.75 -7.67
CA LEU A 223 2.16 -4.43 -7.86
C LEU A 223 2.38 -4.14 -9.34
N THR A 224 1.97 -2.92 -9.74
CA THR A 224 2.19 -2.38 -11.07
C THR A 224 2.91 -1.05 -10.95
N PRO A 225 4.09 -0.84 -11.57
CA PRO A 225 4.71 0.48 -11.66
C PRO A 225 3.81 1.46 -12.42
N ILE A 226 3.67 2.68 -11.91
CA ILE A 226 2.83 3.72 -12.53
C ILE A 226 3.65 4.99 -12.82
N LYS A 227 3.17 5.78 -13.80
CA LYS A 227 3.75 7.09 -14.17
C LYS A 227 2.75 8.23 -14.01
N LYS A 228 1.53 7.93 -13.60
CA LYS A 228 0.45 8.89 -13.34
C LYS A 228 -0.55 8.30 -12.36
N ILE A 229 -1.10 9.17 -11.52
CA ILE A 229 -2.19 8.84 -10.59
C ILE A 229 -3.51 8.70 -11.37
N THR A 230 -4.34 7.75 -10.99
CA THR A 230 -5.70 7.63 -11.51
C THR A 230 -6.49 8.90 -11.18
N LYS A 231 -7.08 9.52 -12.22
CA LYS A 231 -7.98 10.65 -12.03
C LYS A 231 -9.25 10.15 -11.32
N THR A 232 -9.65 10.83 -10.28
CA THR A 232 -10.99 10.70 -9.70
C THR A 232 -11.97 11.41 -10.62
N LYS A 233 -13.06 10.74 -10.95
CA LYS A 233 -14.17 11.38 -11.66
C LYS A 233 -14.93 12.27 -10.71
#